data_c5f96e312d71b3707dcf8ef19dd86745
#
_entry.id   c5f96e312d71b3707dcf8ef19dd86745
#
_cell.length_a   1.000
_cell.length_b   1.000
_cell.length_c   1.000
_cell.angle_alpha   90.00
_cell.angle_beta   90.00
_cell.angle_gamma   90.00
#
_symmetry.space_group_name_H-M   'P 1'
#
loop_
_entity.id
_entity.type
_entity.pdbx_description
1 polymer ?
#
loop_
_entity_poly.entity_id
_entity_poly.type
_entity_poly.pdbx_seq_one_letter_code
_entity_poly.pdbx_strand_id
1 'polypeptide(L)'
;MTDLQKTAGYIFNDETLLKTALTHSSYSNEKGLIYNNERLEFLGDSLLGFITAEYLYKNFGKEREGDLTKLRSLLVCENSLFEFANILSLGEHLILGKGEEQTGGRKRPSILADAFEALIAAVYLDGGIDAVRPLVLKFIKPAVMGINETDDYKTILQEKIQKVKGSTIRYELTGETGPDHDKVFSMVVIINGKPGGEGRGKSKKEAEQQAAKSALSQL
;
A
#
# COMPACT_ATOMS: atom_id res chain seq x y z
N MET A 1 -3.87 21.75 19.33
CA MET A 1 -4.20 20.60 18.46
C MET A 1 -3.93 21.03 17.02
N THR A 2 -2.93 20.45 16.37
CA THR A 2 -2.61 20.72 14.97
C THR A 2 -3.60 20.03 14.02
N ASP A 3 -3.66 20.46 12.76
CA ASP A 3 -4.54 19.79 11.79
C ASP A 3 -4.15 18.33 11.56
N LEU A 4 -2.85 18.02 11.61
CA LEU A 4 -2.37 16.63 11.56
C LEU A 4 -2.91 15.78 12.72
N GLN A 5 -2.88 16.28 13.96
CA GLN A 5 -3.40 15.55 15.12
C GLN A 5 -4.92 15.28 14.99
N LYS A 6 -5.68 16.22 14.41
CA LYS A 6 -7.12 16.05 14.13
C LYS A 6 -7.32 14.95 13.07
N THR A 7 -6.56 15.02 11.98
CA THR A 7 -6.69 14.07 10.87
C THR A 7 -6.22 12.67 11.28
N ALA A 8 -5.13 12.56 12.05
CA ALA A 8 -4.67 11.30 12.63
C ALA A 8 -5.64 10.75 13.68
N GLY A 9 -6.41 11.61 14.35
CA GLY A 9 -7.32 11.24 15.44
C GLY A 9 -6.60 10.96 16.75
N TYR A 10 -5.41 11.56 16.94
CA TYR A 10 -4.61 11.39 18.14
C TYR A 10 -3.99 12.72 18.60
N ILE A 11 -4.08 13.01 19.89
CA ILE A 11 -3.49 14.19 20.53
C ILE A 11 -2.31 13.72 21.36
N PHE A 12 -1.11 14.21 21.03
CA PHE A 12 0.12 13.86 21.73
C PHE A 12 0.17 14.49 23.11
N ASN A 13 0.57 13.69 24.11
CA ASN A 13 0.97 14.14 25.45
C ASN A 13 2.40 14.72 25.40
N ASP A 14 3.29 14.07 24.64
CA ASP A 14 4.65 14.54 24.37
C ASP A 14 4.78 14.98 22.90
N GLU A 15 4.65 16.28 22.65
CA GLU A 15 4.80 16.84 21.30
C GLU A 15 6.23 16.67 20.72
N THR A 16 7.23 16.33 21.54
CA THR A 16 8.59 16.08 21.04
C THR A 16 8.65 14.83 20.20
N LEU A 17 7.82 13.81 20.48
CA LEU A 17 7.69 12.61 19.68
C LEU A 17 7.12 12.93 18.29
N LEU A 18 6.06 13.73 18.21
CA LEU A 18 5.51 14.19 16.94
C LEU A 18 6.53 14.98 16.14
N LYS A 19 7.21 15.94 16.79
CA LYS A 19 8.26 16.72 16.14
C LYS A 19 9.38 15.85 15.60
N THR A 20 9.81 14.85 16.37
CA THR A 20 10.86 13.90 15.95
C THR A 20 10.40 13.09 14.73
N ALA A 21 9.16 12.57 14.73
CA ALA A 21 8.60 11.82 13.64
C ALA A 21 8.52 12.63 12.32
N LEU A 22 8.31 13.93 12.41
CA LEU A 22 8.24 14.82 11.27
C LEU A 22 9.60 15.40 10.85
N THR A 23 10.68 15.14 11.60
CA THR A 23 12.02 15.67 11.33
C THR A 23 12.82 14.68 10.49
N HIS A 24 13.03 14.99 9.20
CA HIS A 24 13.85 14.21 8.29
C HIS A 24 15.36 14.40 8.60
N SER A 25 16.14 13.36 8.29
CA SER A 25 17.60 13.37 8.51
C SER A 25 18.34 14.52 7.82
N SER A 26 17.86 15.00 6.66
CA SER A 26 18.44 16.16 5.97
C SER A 26 18.42 17.42 6.82
N TYR A 27 17.33 17.65 7.57
CA TYR A 27 17.23 18.80 8.46
C TYR A 27 18.14 18.64 9.68
N SER A 28 18.15 17.46 10.27
CA SER A 28 19.01 17.16 11.42
C SER A 28 20.49 17.34 11.08
N ASN A 29 20.93 16.87 9.92
CA ASN A 29 22.28 17.05 9.42
C ASN A 29 22.62 18.52 9.18
N GLU A 30 21.71 19.30 8.59
CA GLU A 30 21.90 20.73 8.36
C GLU A 30 22.01 21.53 9.67
N LYS A 31 21.25 21.13 10.70
CA LYS A 31 21.17 21.84 11.99
C LYS A 31 22.07 21.27 13.08
N GLY A 32 22.76 20.16 12.82
CA GLY A 32 23.56 19.49 13.83
C GLY A 32 22.72 18.89 14.98
N LEU A 33 21.49 18.46 14.68
CA LEU A 33 20.62 17.83 15.67
C LEU A 33 20.99 16.35 15.85
N ILE A 34 20.77 15.82 17.05
CA ILE A 34 21.05 14.42 17.38
C ILE A 34 19.84 13.51 17.18
N TYR A 35 18.70 14.04 16.70
CA TYR A 35 17.46 13.30 16.50
C TYR A 35 16.88 13.55 15.09
N ASN A 36 16.28 12.55 14.54
CA ASN A 36 15.50 12.54 13.31
C ASN A 36 14.48 11.38 13.38
N ASN A 37 13.74 11.13 12.30
CA ASN A 37 12.68 10.13 12.26
C ASN A 37 13.16 8.67 12.02
N GLU A 38 14.39 8.41 11.61
CA GLU A 38 14.88 7.09 11.19
C GLU A 38 14.69 6.00 12.28
N ARG A 39 14.91 6.32 13.55
CA ARG A 39 14.68 5.35 14.63
C ARG A 39 13.21 5.08 14.90
N LEU A 40 12.36 6.08 14.69
CA LEU A 40 10.91 5.91 14.80
C LEU A 40 10.37 5.12 13.59
N GLU A 41 10.85 5.38 12.39
CA GLU A 41 10.58 4.62 11.18
C GLU A 41 10.83 3.12 11.42
N PHE A 42 12.04 2.76 11.87
CA PHE A 42 12.38 1.37 12.18
C PHE A 42 11.37 0.69 13.13
N LEU A 43 10.94 1.39 14.17
CA LEU A 43 9.93 0.87 15.10
C LEU A 43 8.55 0.83 14.46
N GLY A 44 8.22 1.82 13.65
CA GLY A 44 6.95 1.97 12.96
C GLY A 44 6.68 0.86 11.95
N ASP A 45 7.67 0.49 11.14
CA ASP A 45 7.60 -0.66 10.23
C ASP A 45 7.17 -1.94 10.99
N SER A 46 7.84 -2.23 12.09
CA SER A 46 7.53 -3.40 12.93
C SER A 46 6.11 -3.36 13.49
N LEU A 47 5.63 -2.20 13.93
CA LEU A 47 4.27 -2.01 14.45
C LEU A 47 3.21 -2.16 13.37
N LEU A 48 3.44 -1.55 12.20
CA LEU A 48 2.58 -1.67 11.02
C LEU A 48 2.47 -3.13 10.59
N GLY A 49 3.60 -3.81 10.46
CA GLY A 49 3.65 -5.23 10.13
C GLY A 49 2.88 -6.10 11.13
N PHE A 50 3.07 -5.87 12.42
CA PHE A 50 2.39 -6.61 13.50
C PHE A 50 0.87 -6.36 13.49
N ILE A 51 0.43 -5.10 13.52
CA ILE A 51 -1.00 -4.76 13.60
C ILE A 51 -1.74 -5.24 12.35
N THR A 52 -1.12 -5.10 11.17
CA THR A 52 -1.67 -5.59 9.91
C THR A 52 -1.77 -7.11 9.91
N ALA A 53 -0.72 -7.83 10.33
CA ALA A 53 -0.73 -9.29 10.42
C ALA A 53 -1.80 -9.80 11.39
N GLU A 54 -1.94 -9.17 12.56
CA GLU A 54 -2.98 -9.52 13.53
C GLU A 54 -4.40 -9.30 12.95
N TYR A 55 -4.61 -8.18 12.26
CA TYR A 55 -5.88 -7.89 11.60
C TYR A 55 -6.21 -8.94 10.54
N LEU A 56 -5.27 -9.27 9.66
CA LEU A 56 -5.44 -10.29 8.62
C LEU A 56 -5.72 -11.66 9.24
N TYR A 57 -4.94 -12.08 10.22
CA TYR A 57 -5.14 -13.35 10.91
C TYR A 57 -6.55 -13.48 11.52
N LYS A 58 -7.07 -12.41 12.14
CA LYS A 58 -8.40 -12.42 12.77
C LYS A 58 -9.55 -12.41 11.77
N ASN A 59 -9.38 -11.79 10.60
CA ASN A 59 -10.47 -11.53 9.67
C ASN A 59 -10.44 -12.41 8.41
N PHE A 60 -9.31 -13.07 8.11
CA PHE A 60 -9.09 -13.90 6.91
C PHE A 60 -8.72 -15.33 7.29
N GLY A 61 -9.49 -15.95 8.18
CA GLY A 61 -9.20 -17.27 8.76
C GLY A 61 -9.27 -18.45 7.78
N LYS A 62 -9.68 -18.26 6.54
CA LYS A 62 -9.70 -19.29 5.49
C LYS A 62 -8.49 -19.23 4.56
N GLU A 63 -7.76 -18.13 4.61
CA GLU A 63 -6.60 -17.89 3.74
C GLU A 63 -5.38 -18.66 4.26
N ARG A 64 -4.52 -19.09 3.32
CA ARG A 64 -3.25 -19.74 3.66
C ARG A 64 -2.22 -18.72 4.14
N GLU A 65 -1.22 -19.17 4.87
CA GLU A 65 -0.12 -18.32 5.36
C GLU A 65 0.52 -17.49 4.24
N GLY A 66 0.81 -18.11 3.09
CA GLY A 66 1.39 -17.42 1.94
C GLY A 66 0.52 -16.29 1.38
N ASP A 67 -0.80 -16.46 1.36
CA ASP A 67 -1.76 -15.44 0.89
C ASP A 67 -1.82 -14.28 1.89
N LEU A 68 -1.84 -14.57 3.19
CA LEU A 68 -1.78 -13.55 4.25
C LEU A 68 -0.47 -12.75 4.20
N THR A 69 0.65 -13.42 3.96
CA THR A 69 1.96 -12.78 3.82
C THR A 69 2.02 -11.87 2.59
N LYS A 70 1.50 -12.32 1.44
CA LYS A 70 1.39 -11.52 0.21
C LYS A 70 0.49 -10.30 0.44
N LEU A 71 -0.68 -10.50 1.06
CA LEU A 71 -1.62 -9.43 1.36
C LEU A 71 -1.01 -8.38 2.31
N ARG A 72 -0.35 -8.82 3.38
CA ARG A 72 0.39 -7.93 4.26
C ARG A 72 1.42 -7.10 3.50
N SER A 73 2.25 -7.72 2.66
CA SER A 73 3.28 -7.02 1.89
C SER A 73 2.70 -5.96 0.96
N LEU A 74 1.52 -6.19 0.39
CA LEU A 74 0.83 -5.18 -0.43
C LEU A 74 0.31 -4.01 0.40
N LEU A 75 -0.14 -4.26 1.63
CA LEU A 75 -0.74 -3.26 2.51
C LEU A 75 0.29 -2.34 3.18
N VAL A 76 1.51 -2.84 3.41
CA VAL A 76 2.57 -2.08 4.10
C VAL A 76 3.79 -1.79 3.20
N CYS A 77 3.62 -1.83 1.87
CA CYS A 77 4.68 -1.40 0.95
C CYS A 77 4.75 0.13 0.85
N GLU A 78 5.89 0.65 0.38
CA GLU A 78 6.14 2.09 0.20
C GLU A 78 4.96 2.81 -0.49
N ASN A 79 4.43 2.24 -1.58
CA ASN A 79 3.31 2.87 -2.30
C ASN A 79 2.05 3.02 -1.44
N SER A 80 1.70 2.00 -0.65
CA SER A 80 0.53 2.07 0.23
C SER A 80 0.76 3.08 1.35
N LEU A 81 1.95 3.10 1.95
CA LEU A 81 2.30 4.05 3.01
C LEU A 81 2.34 5.48 2.48
N PHE A 82 2.83 5.69 1.26
CA PHE A 82 2.78 6.98 0.56
C PHE A 82 1.34 7.49 0.41
N GLU A 83 0.40 6.64 -0.01
CA GLU A 83 -1.01 7.02 -0.10
C GLU A 83 -1.61 7.36 1.28
N PHE A 84 -1.27 6.60 2.32
CA PHE A 84 -1.71 6.89 3.69
C PHE A 84 -1.15 8.22 4.20
N ALA A 85 0.12 8.50 3.91
CA ALA A 85 0.76 9.77 4.23
C ALA A 85 0.07 10.95 3.53
N ASN A 86 -0.33 10.79 2.26
CA ASN A 86 -1.07 11.81 1.51
C ASN A 86 -2.45 12.08 2.12
N ILE A 87 -3.18 11.05 2.56
CA ILE A 87 -4.47 11.21 3.26
C ILE A 87 -4.31 12.07 4.53
N LEU A 88 -3.16 11.96 5.21
CA LEU A 88 -2.83 12.77 6.38
C LEU A 88 -2.21 14.14 6.03
N SER A 89 -1.95 14.41 4.75
CA SER A 89 -1.19 15.60 4.29
C SER A 89 0.18 15.73 4.98
N LEU A 90 0.86 14.59 5.27
CA LEU A 90 2.12 14.57 6.03
C LEU A 90 3.19 15.44 5.39
N GLY A 91 3.24 15.54 4.06
CA GLY A 91 4.19 16.37 3.36
C GLY A 91 4.17 17.84 3.78
N GLU A 92 3.01 18.38 4.18
CA GLU A 92 2.88 19.77 4.64
C GLU A 92 3.50 20.00 6.02
N HIS A 93 3.64 18.94 6.80
CA HIS A 93 4.12 18.98 8.18
C HIS A 93 5.60 18.59 8.32
N LEU A 94 6.22 18.04 7.26
CA LEU A 94 7.61 17.60 7.30
C LEU A 94 8.58 18.75 7.55
N ILE A 95 9.61 18.47 8.34
CA ILE A 95 10.73 19.37 8.62
C ILE A 95 11.93 18.85 7.83
N LEU A 96 12.20 19.49 6.69
CA LEU A 96 13.24 19.11 5.73
C LEU A 96 14.41 20.10 5.75
N GLY A 97 15.60 19.61 5.43
CA GLY A 97 16.73 20.48 5.11
C GLY A 97 16.51 21.21 3.78
N LYS A 98 17.16 22.36 3.58
CA LYS A 98 16.96 23.21 2.39
C LYS A 98 17.20 22.49 1.07
N GLY A 99 18.21 21.62 0.99
CA GLY A 99 18.52 20.86 -0.21
C GLY A 99 17.39 19.88 -0.55
N GLU A 100 16.89 19.16 0.46
CA GLU A 100 15.79 18.20 0.29
C GLU A 100 14.48 18.90 -0.08
N GLU A 101 14.20 20.03 0.55
CA GLU A 101 13.05 20.89 0.22
C GLU A 101 13.07 21.33 -1.25
N GLN A 102 14.21 21.83 -1.73
CA GLN A 102 14.39 22.33 -3.11
C GLN A 102 14.24 21.22 -4.16
N THR A 103 14.57 19.98 -3.82
CA THR A 103 14.44 18.82 -4.72
C THR A 103 13.07 18.14 -4.65
N GLY A 104 12.11 18.74 -3.96
CA GLY A 104 10.74 18.26 -3.88
C GLY A 104 10.51 17.13 -2.87
N GLY A 105 11.36 17.03 -1.84
CA GLY A 105 11.30 15.98 -0.81
C GLY A 105 9.93 15.84 -0.13
N ARG A 106 9.17 16.94 0.02
CA ARG A 106 7.80 16.90 0.59
C ARG A 106 6.81 16.00 -0.18
N LYS A 107 7.10 15.69 -1.43
CA LYS A 107 6.24 14.86 -2.31
C LYS A 107 6.91 13.55 -2.68
N ARG A 108 8.10 13.28 -2.16
CA ARG A 108 8.86 12.07 -2.48
C ARG A 108 8.23 10.86 -1.77
N PRO A 109 7.85 9.79 -2.51
CA PRO A 109 7.17 8.63 -1.94
C PRO A 109 7.90 8.01 -0.75
N SER A 110 9.20 7.76 -0.85
CA SER A 110 9.96 7.16 0.25
C SER A 110 9.95 8.03 1.51
N ILE A 111 10.20 9.34 1.40
CA ILE A 111 10.20 10.25 2.57
C ILE A 111 8.83 10.30 3.25
N LEU A 112 7.75 10.23 2.48
CA LEU A 112 6.39 10.24 3.03
C LEU A 112 6.03 8.90 3.68
N ALA A 113 6.47 7.78 3.10
CA ALA A 113 6.30 6.46 3.70
C ALA A 113 7.05 6.36 5.03
N ASP A 114 8.33 6.75 5.07
CA ASP A 114 9.17 6.75 6.26
C ASP A 114 8.57 7.64 7.37
N ALA A 115 8.05 8.81 7.00
CA ALA A 115 7.39 9.72 7.94
C ALA A 115 6.06 9.14 8.48
N PHE A 116 5.32 8.36 7.67
CA PHE A 116 4.13 7.69 8.13
C PHE A 116 4.47 6.61 9.16
N GLU A 117 5.48 5.79 8.90
CA GLU A 117 5.98 4.80 9.87
C GLU A 117 6.45 5.46 11.15
N ALA A 118 7.22 6.53 11.03
CA ALA A 118 7.69 7.29 12.19
C ALA A 118 6.54 7.87 13.03
N LEU A 119 5.47 8.35 12.39
CA LEU A 119 4.26 8.83 13.07
C LEU A 119 3.57 7.69 13.85
N ILE A 120 3.47 6.50 13.26
CA ILE A 120 2.91 5.31 13.91
C ILE A 120 3.70 4.96 15.17
N ALA A 121 5.04 4.98 15.10
CA ALA A 121 5.89 4.75 16.25
C ALA A 121 5.76 5.83 17.32
N ALA A 122 5.65 7.09 16.92
CA ALA A 122 5.47 8.21 17.84
C ALA A 122 4.16 8.08 18.63
N VAL A 123 3.05 7.73 17.96
CA VAL A 123 1.76 7.48 18.62
C VAL A 123 1.85 6.29 19.59
N TYR A 124 2.56 5.23 19.18
CA TYR A 124 2.77 4.07 20.07
C TYR A 124 3.56 4.41 21.32
N LEU A 125 4.65 5.18 21.18
CA LEU A 125 5.48 5.55 22.32
C LEU A 125 4.77 6.50 23.29
N ASP A 126 3.87 7.33 22.78
CA ASP A 126 3.11 8.29 23.58
C ASP A 126 1.86 7.68 24.25
N GLY A 127 1.14 6.81 23.54
CA GLY A 127 -0.18 6.30 23.96
C GLY A 127 -0.32 4.78 23.97
N GLY A 128 0.72 4.04 23.61
CA GLY A 128 0.72 2.57 23.63
C GLY A 128 -0.05 1.95 22.46
N ILE A 129 -0.20 0.62 22.54
CA ILE A 129 -0.80 -0.17 21.46
C ILE A 129 -2.28 0.17 21.23
N ASP A 130 -3.00 0.54 22.28
CA ASP A 130 -4.43 0.87 22.20
C ASP A 130 -4.68 2.19 21.48
N ALA A 131 -3.72 3.10 21.51
CA ALA A 131 -3.76 4.36 20.76
C ALA A 131 -3.38 4.19 19.29
N VAL A 132 -2.32 3.42 19.00
CA VAL A 132 -1.82 3.28 17.63
C VAL A 132 -2.65 2.32 16.77
N ARG A 133 -3.23 1.29 17.35
CA ARG A 133 -4.04 0.30 16.62
C ARG A 133 -5.20 0.90 15.84
N PRO A 134 -6.07 1.76 16.42
CA PRO A 134 -7.14 2.41 15.66
C PRO A 134 -6.62 3.25 14.50
N LEU A 135 -5.50 3.95 14.68
CA LEU A 135 -4.87 4.75 13.63
C LEU A 135 -4.42 3.87 12.46
N VAL A 136 -3.69 2.81 12.71
CA VAL A 136 -3.26 1.87 11.64
C VAL A 136 -4.47 1.26 10.93
N LEU A 137 -5.45 0.77 11.69
CA LEU A 137 -6.64 0.11 11.11
C LEU A 137 -7.54 1.06 10.32
N LYS A 138 -7.48 2.37 10.56
CA LYS A 138 -8.18 3.38 9.76
C LYS A 138 -7.75 3.33 8.29
N PHE A 139 -6.48 2.99 8.01
CA PHE A 139 -5.92 2.87 6.67
C PHE A 139 -5.97 1.44 6.13
N ILE A 140 -5.64 0.48 6.96
CA ILE A 140 -5.56 -0.93 6.53
C ILE A 140 -6.93 -1.48 6.11
N LYS A 141 -8.01 -1.20 6.85
CA LYS A 141 -9.33 -1.74 6.53
C LYS A 141 -9.85 -1.32 5.14
N PRO A 142 -9.85 -0.03 4.77
CA PRO A 142 -10.24 0.37 3.42
C PRO A 142 -9.31 -0.18 2.34
N ALA A 143 -7.99 -0.21 2.58
CA ALA A 143 -7.01 -0.72 1.63
C ALA A 143 -7.24 -2.22 1.32
N VAL A 144 -7.55 -3.03 2.33
CA VAL A 144 -7.91 -4.45 2.14
C VAL A 144 -9.16 -4.59 1.28
N MET A 145 -10.19 -3.77 1.49
CA MET A 145 -11.40 -3.78 0.67
C MET A 145 -11.09 -3.43 -0.78
N GLY A 146 -10.27 -2.41 -1.01
CA GLY A 146 -9.81 -2.02 -2.34
C GLY A 146 -8.99 -3.11 -3.05
N ILE A 147 -8.15 -3.86 -2.33
CA ILE A 147 -7.40 -5.00 -2.88
C ILE A 147 -8.35 -6.12 -3.30
N ASN A 148 -9.39 -6.41 -2.50
CA ASN A 148 -10.39 -7.41 -2.83
C ASN A 148 -11.24 -6.99 -4.06
N GLU A 149 -11.42 -5.70 -4.30
CA GLU A 149 -12.09 -5.18 -5.50
C GLU A 149 -11.19 -5.22 -6.76
N THR A 150 -9.87 -5.15 -6.59
CA THR A 150 -8.89 -5.40 -7.66
C THR A 150 -8.52 -6.87 -7.74
N ASP A 151 -9.47 -7.76 -7.51
CA ASP A 151 -9.33 -9.20 -7.43
C ASP A 151 -8.21 -9.76 -8.32
N ASP A 152 -7.44 -10.69 -7.77
CA ASP A 152 -6.52 -11.51 -8.55
C ASP A 152 -7.32 -12.55 -9.38
N TYR A 153 -8.16 -12.00 -10.28
CA TYR A 153 -9.00 -12.82 -11.18
C TYR A 153 -8.18 -13.84 -11.95
N LYS A 154 -6.90 -13.53 -12.24
CA LYS A 154 -5.98 -14.46 -12.89
C LYS A 154 -5.74 -15.70 -12.03
N THR A 155 -5.41 -15.53 -10.75
CA THR A 155 -5.20 -16.64 -9.82
C THR A 155 -6.49 -17.42 -9.60
N ILE A 156 -7.61 -16.74 -9.39
CA ILE A 156 -8.93 -17.39 -9.22
C ILE A 156 -9.30 -18.22 -10.45
N LEU A 157 -9.12 -17.64 -11.65
CA LEU A 157 -9.38 -18.35 -12.89
C LEU A 157 -8.45 -19.54 -13.07
N GLN A 158 -7.17 -19.37 -12.78
CA GLN A 158 -6.17 -20.43 -12.87
C GLN A 158 -6.50 -21.60 -11.95
N GLU A 159 -6.83 -21.33 -10.69
CA GLU A 159 -7.24 -22.36 -9.72
C GLU A 159 -8.51 -23.07 -10.17
N LYS A 160 -9.50 -22.34 -10.71
CA LYS A 160 -10.75 -22.92 -11.20
C LYS A 160 -10.52 -23.85 -12.40
N ILE A 161 -9.69 -23.41 -13.35
CA ILE A 161 -9.38 -24.19 -14.56
C ILE A 161 -8.49 -25.42 -14.26
N GLN A 162 -7.49 -25.28 -13.39
CA GLN A 162 -6.55 -26.36 -13.04
C GLN A 162 -7.18 -27.48 -12.19
N LYS A 163 -8.38 -27.30 -11.63
CA LYS A 163 -9.15 -28.39 -11.02
C LYS A 163 -9.46 -29.52 -12.02
N VAL A 164 -9.47 -29.21 -13.31
CA VAL A 164 -9.63 -30.22 -14.38
C VAL A 164 -8.24 -30.59 -14.90
N LYS A 165 -7.83 -31.83 -14.66
CA LYS A 165 -6.49 -32.31 -15.04
C LYS A 165 -6.27 -32.17 -16.56
N GLY A 166 -5.16 -31.55 -16.96
CA GLY A 166 -4.80 -31.35 -18.36
C GLY A 166 -5.32 -30.04 -18.97
N SER A 167 -6.05 -29.23 -18.21
CA SER A 167 -6.49 -27.90 -18.68
C SER A 167 -5.33 -26.92 -18.80
N THR A 168 -5.40 -26.06 -19.83
CA THR A 168 -4.40 -25.03 -20.13
C THR A 168 -5.03 -23.65 -20.09
N ILE A 169 -4.26 -22.67 -19.63
CA ILE A 169 -4.65 -21.27 -19.63
C ILE A 169 -3.46 -20.43 -20.10
N ARG A 170 -3.71 -19.48 -21.00
CA ARG A 170 -2.72 -18.49 -21.44
C ARG A 170 -3.39 -17.17 -21.78
N TYR A 171 -2.61 -16.10 -21.76
CA TYR A 171 -3.08 -14.74 -22.10
C TYR A 171 -2.36 -14.28 -23.37
N GLU A 172 -3.11 -13.71 -24.29
CA GLU A 172 -2.60 -13.20 -25.57
C GLU A 172 -2.94 -11.72 -25.70
N LEU A 173 -1.94 -10.91 -26.13
CA LEU A 173 -2.15 -9.52 -26.46
C LEU A 173 -2.86 -9.42 -27.82
N THR A 174 -4.04 -8.82 -27.85
CA THR A 174 -4.83 -8.66 -29.06
C THR A 174 -4.73 -7.27 -29.67
N GLY A 175 -4.23 -6.29 -28.92
CA GLY A 175 -4.02 -4.94 -29.44
C GLY A 175 -3.44 -3.97 -28.42
N GLU A 176 -2.82 -2.90 -28.95
CA GLU A 176 -2.37 -1.74 -28.19
C GLU A 176 -2.91 -0.49 -28.91
N THR A 177 -3.53 0.44 -28.18
CA THR A 177 -4.09 1.67 -28.72
C THR A 177 -3.76 2.85 -27.81
N GLY A 178 -3.71 4.05 -28.37
CA GLY A 178 -3.40 5.29 -27.63
C GLY A 178 -1.95 5.73 -27.74
N PRO A 179 -1.64 6.99 -27.36
CA PRO A 179 -0.29 7.54 -27.35
C PRO A 179 0.56 6.87 -26.25
N ASP A 180 1.90 7.01 -26.35
CA ASP A 180 2.84 6.33 -25.43
C ASP A 180 2.60 6.61 -23.93
N HIS A 181 2.07 7.78 -23.61
CA HIS A 181 1.78 8.20 -22.22
C HIS A 181 0.37 7.82 -21.74
N ASP A 182 -0.50 7.28 -22.61
CA ASP A 182 -1.84 6.81 -22.27
C ASP A 182 -2.24 5.60 -23.13
N LYS A 183 -1.35 4.60 -23.17
CA LYS A 183 -1.60 3.32 -23.87
C LYS A 183 -2.68 2.51 -23.19
N VAL A 184 -3.54 1.92 -23.99
CA VAL A 184 -4.53 0.93 -23.58
C VAL A 184 -4.18 -0.40 -24.24
N PHE A 185 -4.02 -1.44 -23.42
CA PHE A 185 -3.74 -2.80 -23.83
C PHE A 185 -5.04 -3.60 -23.89
N SER A 186 -5.20 -4.43 -24.91
CA SER A 186 -6.30 -5.38 -25.05
C SER A 186 -5.74 -6.80 -24.96
N MET A 187 -6.30 -7.63 -24.09
CA MET A 187 -5.87 -9.01 -23.83
C MET A 187 -7.05 -9.96 -23.98
N VAL A 188 -6.79 -11.16 -24.41
CA VAL A 188 -7.73 -12.30 -24.38
C VAL A 188 -7.13 -13.44 -23.56
N VAL A 189 -7.94 -14.06 -22.72
CA VAL A 189 -7.56 -15.32 -22.08
C VAL A 189 -8.01 -16.51 -22.92
N ILE A 190 -7.10 -17.42 -23.20
CA ILE A 190 -7.34 -18.68 -23.94
C ILE A 190 -7.39 -19.81 -22.94
N ILE A 191 -8.52 -20.50 -22.87
CA ILE A 191 -8.75 -21.66 -22.00
C ILE A 191 -8.95 -22.90 -22.89
N ASN A 192 -8.09 -23.90 -22.72
CA ASN A 192 -8.12 -25.12 -23.51
C ASN A 192 -8.15 -24.89 -25.03
N GLY A 193 -7.39 -23.86 -25.48
CA GLY A 193 -7.29 -23.48 -26.89
C GLY A 193 -8.45 -22.63 -27.42
N LYS A 194 -9.43 -22.25 -26.59
CA LYS A 194 -10.57 -21.41 -26.99
C LYS A 194 -10.56 -20.06 -26.25
N PRO A 195 -10.99 -18.95 -26.89
CA PRO A 195 -11.20 -17.70 -26.19
C PRO A 195 -12.19 -17.86 -25.04
N GLY A 196 -11.80 -17.42 -23.84
CA GLY A 196 -12.61 -17.54 -22.63
C GLY A 196 -13.06 -16.20 -22.04
N GLY A 197 -12.40 -15.09 -22.40
CA GLY A 197 -12.76 -13.75 -21.95
C GLY A 197 -11.79 -12.71 -22.46
N GLU A 198 -12.26 -11.46 -22.59
CA GLU A 198 -11.48 -10.33 -23.06
C GLU A 198 -11.39 -9.23 -21.99
N GLY A 199 -10.28 -8.49 -21.99
CA GLY A 199 -10.07 -7.39 -21.06
C GLY A 199 -9.22 -6.27 -21.65
N ARG A 200 -9.41 -5.06 -21.12
CA ARG A 200 -8.64 -3.86 -21.48
C ARG A 200 -8.14 -3.18 -20.22
N GLY A 201 -6.97 -2.54 -20.29
CA GLY A 201 -6.39 -1.81 -19.17
C GLY A 201 -5.24 -0.91 -19.61
N LYS A 202 -4.82 -0.02 -18.72
CA LYS A 202 -3.67 0.89 -18.93
C LYS A 202 -2.32 0.17 -18.80
N SER A 203 -2.32 -1.07 -18.37
CA SER A 203 -1.15 -1.96 -18.36
C SER A 203 -1.55 -3.35 -18.86
N LYS A 204 -0.57 -4.13 -19.36
CA LYS A 204 -0.80 -5.53 -19.74
C LYS A 204 -1.36 -6.33 -18.56
N LYS A 205 -0.85 -6.10 -17.34
CA LYS A 205 -1.32 -6.77 -16.11
C LYS A 205 -2.79 -6.47 -15.82
N GLU A 206 -3.21 -5.22 -15.93
CA GLU A 206 -4.60 -4.81 -15.74
C GLU A 206 -5.53 -5.44 -16.80
N ALA A 207 -5.11 -5.39 -18.07
CA ALA A 207 -5.88 -6.01 -19.16
C ALA A 207 -6.03 -7.53 -18.98
N GLU A 208 -4.99 -8.23 -18.50
CA GLU A 208 -5.05 -9.65 -18.16
C GLU A 208 -6.02 -9.94 -17.01
N GLN A 209 -6.05 -9.10 -15.96
CA GLN A 209 -7.00 -9.23 -14.85
C GLN A 209 -8.45 -9.05 -15.34
N GLN A 210 -8.71 -8.06 -16.19
CA GLN A 210 -10.04 -7.83 -16.77
C GLN A 210 -10.46 -9.00 -17.69
N ALA A 211 -9.54 -9.56 -18.48
CA ALA A 211 -9.81 -10.75 -19.29
C ALA A 211 -10.15 -11.96 -18.42
N ALA A 212 -9.43 -12.15 -17.32
CA ALA A 212 -9.73 -13.22 -16.36
C ALA A 212 -11.09 -13.02 -15.69
N LYS A 213 -11.43 -11.80 -15.28
CA LYS A 213 -12.74 -11.44 -14.72
C LYS A 213 -13.88 -11.78 -15.69
N SER A 214 -13.72 -11.37 -16.96
CA SER A 214 -14.68 -11.67 -18.03
C SER A 214 -14.87 -13.17 -18.21
N ALA A 215 -13.78 -13.96 -18.21
CA ALA A 215 -13.85 -15.42 -18.30
C ALA A 215 -14.56 -16.05 -17.10
N LEU A 216 -14.29 -15.58 -15.88
CA LEU A 216 -14.93 -16.09 -14.65
C LEU A 216 -16.44 -15.89 -14.64
N SER A 217 -16.94 -14.81 -15.24
CA SER A 217 -18.38 -14.54 -15.34
C SER A 217 -19.11 -15.45 -16.34
N GLN A 218 -18.38 -16.19 -17.18
CA GLN A 218 -18.93 -17.10 -18.21
C GLN A 218 -18.79 -18.58 -17.82
N LEU A 219 -18.10 -18.87 -16.70
CA LEU A 219 -17.88 -20.22 -16.15
C LEU A 219 -18.82 -20.54 -14.99
#